data_1868e7b1c883e361ad0dfd173daf8141
#
_entry.id   1868e7b1c883e361ad0dfd173daf8141
#
_cell.length_a   1.000
_cell.length_b   1.000
_cell.length_c   1.000
_cell.angle_alpha   90.00
_cell.angle_beta   90.00
_cell.angle_gamma   90.00
#
_symmetry.space_group_name_H-M   'P 1'
#
loop_
_entity.id
_entity.type
_entity.pdbx_description
1 polymer ?
#
loop_
_entity_poly.entity_id
_entity_poly.type
_entity_poly.pdbx_seq_one_letter_code
_entity_poly.pdbx_strand_id
1 'polypeptide(L)'
;KIRNLDEFEKAVQNRLDFFVSNGCKFSDIGVPGFPSSVADYVDAKTIFSRLLDGVLLKEDEADSFKGYLYVFLAGEYEKRGIVMQMHLAVTRNSNELMTGLCGRDSGFDCVGDVIDTTRMTFLFNKMNKCGHMPETIIYTLNPSMYYTLITMIGAFRNVHLGVSWWFCDHKRGMRETFDRLSELGHICSMVGMLTDSRSFLSYTRHDYYRQCLCDFLADNSSERDGDAPTEVAKKLCYYNAKKLTEE
;
A
#
# COMPACT_ATOMS: atom_id res chain seq x y z
N LYS A 1 -9.34 20.21 21.46
CA LYS A 1 -10.55 19.47 21.01
C LYS A 1 -10.87 19.92 19.59
N ILE A 2 -10.99 18.98 18.66
CA ILE A 2 -11.37 19.24 17.26
C ILE A 2 -12.87 19.56 17.21
N ARG A 3 -13.24 20.64 16.51
CA ARG A 3 -14.61 21.17 16.44
C ARG A 3 -15.19 21.20 15.02
N ASN A 4 -14.36 21.06 14.00
CA ASN A 4 -14.77 21.07 12.60
C ASN A 4 -13.72 20.36 11.72
N LEU A 5 -14.02 20.19 10.44
CA LEU A 5 -13.15 19.53 9.48
C LEU A 5 -11.81 20.27 9.30
N ASP A 6 -11.81 21.60 9.26
CA ASP A 6 -10.60 22.39 9.08
C ASP A 6 -9.60 22.17 10.23
N GLU A 7 -10.11 22.12 11.47
CA GLU A 7 -9.30 21.82 12.65
C GLU A 7 -8.78 20.37 12.63
N PHE A 8 -9.57 19.43 12.11
CA PHE A 8 -9.15 18.05 11.93
C PHE A 8 -8.02 17.94 10.90
N GLU A 9 -8.21 18.55 9.72
CA GLU A 9 -7.18 18.57 8.68
C GLU A 9 -5.89 19.22 9.17
N LYS A 10 -6.01 20.34 9.88
CA LYS A 10 -4.85 21.01 10.49
C LYS A 10 -4.14 20.14 11.53
N ALA A 11 -4.88 19.37 12.31
CA ALA A 11 -4.30 18.45 13.28
C ALA A 11 -3.54 17.30 12.58
N VAL A 12 -4.09 16.78 11.47
CA VAL A 12 -3.42 15.76 10.63
C VAL A 12 -2.14 16.35 10.02
N GLN A 13 -2.21 17.53 9.41
CA GLN A 13 -1.05 18.22 8.84
C GLN A 13 0.07 18.41 9.86
N ASN A 14 -0.27 18.93 11.06
CA ASN A 14 0.71 19.11 12.13
C ASN A 14 1.35 17.79 12.57
N ARG A 15 0.58 16.69 12.57
CA ARG A 15 1.11 15.36 12.89
C ARG A 15 2.02 14.83 11.81
N LEU A 16 1.69 15.04 10.54
CA LEU A 16 2.55 14.67 9.41
C LEU A 16 3.85 15.48 9.42
N ASP A 17 3.77 16.80 9.70
CA ASP A 17 4.96 17.66 9.82
C ASP A 17 5.89 17.15 10.94
N PHE A 18 5.31 16.74 12.07
CA PHE A 18 6.08 16.12 13.16
C PHE A 18 6.75 14.82 12.73
N PHE A 19 6.05 13.94 12.01
CA PHE A 19 6.64 12.69 11.54
C PHE A 19 7.76 12.93 10.53
N VAL A 20 7.57 13.84 9.58
CA VAL A 20 8.60 14.19 8.60
C VAL A 20 9.83 14.82 9.27
N SER A 21 9.65 15.70 10.26
CA SER A 21 10.77 16.28 11.02
C SER A 21 11.57 15.24 11.82
N ASN A 22 10.99 14.05 12.04
CA ASN A 22 11.66 12.90 12.65
C ASN A 22 12.09 11.83 11.62
N GLY A 23 12.15 12.17 10.33
CA GLY A 23 12.68 11.31 9.27
C GLY A 23 11.68 10.31 8.70
N CYS A 24 10.37 10.46 8.95
CA CYS A 24 9.36 9.58 8.36
C CYS A 24 9.28 9.80 6.84
N LYS A 25 9.36 8.70 6.08
CA LYS A 25 9.30 8.68 4.62
C LYS A 25 8.12 7.86 4.07
N PHE A 26 7.50 7.03 4.88
CA PHE A 26 6.43 6.14 4.47
C PHE A 26 5.21 6.28 5.36
N SER A 27 4.04 6.23 4.75
CA SER A 27 2.77 5.97 5.44
C SER A 27 2.34 4.53 5.19
N ASP A 28 1.43 4.02 6.00
CA ASP A 28 0.90 2.67 5.84
C ASP A 28 -0.58 2.63 6.21
N ILE A 29 -1.37 1.95 5.39
CA ILE A 29 -2.80 1.77 5.62
C ILE A 29 -3.28 0.40 5.13
N GLY A 30 -4.03 -0.30 5.98
CA GLY A 30 -4.83 -1.45 5.58
C GLY A 30 -6.11 -0.99 4.89
N VAL A 31 -6.35 -1.44 3.67
CA VAL A 31 -7.50 -1.05 2.85
C VAL A 31 -8.49 -2.20 2.73
N PRO A 32 -9.59 -2.19 3.50
CA PRO A 32 -10.61 -3.23 3.39
C PRO A 32 -11.46 -3.12 2.12
N GLY A 33 -11.45 -1.96 1.47
CA GLY A 33 -12.15 -1.66 0.23
C GLY A 33 -12.04 -0.20 -0.15
N PHE A 34 -12.09 0.07 -1.45
CA PHE A 34 -12.02 1.41 -2.00
C PHE A 34 -13.39 2.08 -2.06
N PRO A 35 -13.47 3.42 -1.92
CA PRO A 35 -14.72 4.16 -2.02
C PRO A 35 -15.26 4.17 -3.46
N SER A 36 -16.58 4.20 -3.59
CA SER A 36 -17.26 4.34 -4.88
C SER A 36 -17.47 5.80 -5.28
N SER A 37 -17.34 6.72 -4.33
CA SER A 37 -17.52 8.16 -4.51
C SER A 37 -16.53 8.95 -3.65
N VAL A 38 -16.39 10.23 -3.95
CA VAL A 38 -15.57 11.18 -3.21
C VAL A 38 -16.39 12.43 -2.94
N ALA A 39 -16.68 12.73 -1.68
CA ALA A 39 -17.37 13.94 -1.29
C ALA A 39 -16.56 15.18 -1.71
N ASP A 40 -17.25 16.23 -2.10
CA ASP A 40 -16.60 17.54 -2.18
C ASP A 40 -16.36 18.12 -0.78
N TYR A 41 -15.68 19.27 -0.71
CA TYR A 41 -15.31 19.86 0.55
C TYR A 41 -16.52 20.31 1.41
N VAL A 42 -17.59 20.78 0.77
CA VAL A 42 -18.80 21.26 1.47
C VAL A 42 -19.56 20.08 2.08
N ASP A 43 -19.72 19.01 1.28
CA ASP A 43 -20.34 17.78 1.75
C ASP A 43 -19.50 17.13 2.86
N ALA A 44 -18.17 17.10 2.71
CA ALA A 44 -17.26 16.55 3.71
C ALA A 44 -17.36 17.33 5.06
N LYS A 45 -17.48 18.66 5.02
CA LYS A 45 -17.71 19.48 6.24
C LYS A 45 -19.03 19.13 6.91
N THR A 46 -20.08 18.98 6.13
CA THR A 46 -21.42 18.62 6.63
C THR A 46 -21.42 17.24 7.29
N ILE A 47 -20.81 16.25 6.61
CA ILE A 47 -20.68 14.89 7.13
C ILE A 47 -19.85 14.87 8.41
N PHE A 48 -18.73 15.59 8.43
CA PHE A 48 -17.85 15.65 9.60
C PHE A 48 -18.53 16.31 10.81
N SER A 49 -19.30 17.37 10.60
CA SER A 49 -20.08 18.00 11.68
C SER A 49 -21.06 17.01 12.31
N ARG A 50 -21.78 16.26 11.49
CA ARG A 50 -22.72 15.22 11.97
C ARG A 50 -22.01 14.10 12.72
N LEU A 51 -20.80 13.71 12.29
CA LEU A 51 -19.97 12.75 13.04
C LEU A 51 -19.59 13.27 14.43
N LEU A 52 -19.24 14.55 14.53
CA LEU A 52 -18.91 15.18 15.83
C LEU A 52 -20.12 15.23 16.76
N ASP A 53 -21.33 15.35 16.21
CA ASP A 53 -22.60 15.32 16.94
C ASP A 53 -23.04 13.88 17.30
N GLY A 54 -22.27 12.87 16.94
CA GLY A 54 -22.57 11.46 17.22
C GLY A 54 -23.63 10.85 16.31
N VAL A 55 -23.93 11.48 15.17
CA VAL A 55 -24.92 10.98 14.22
C VAL A 55 -24.33 9.81 13.42
N LEU A 56 -25.05 8.70 13.34
CA LEU A 56 -24.70 7.60 12.46
C LEU A 56 -24.88 8.03 11.01
N LEU A 57 -23.79 7.88 10.22
CA LEU A 57 -23.80 8.16 8.79
C LEU A 57 -24.50 7.03 8.04
N LYS A 58 -25.11 7.36 6.92
CA LYS A 58 -25.51 6.37 5.91
C LYS A 58 -24.24 5.80 5.25
N GLU A 59 -24.37 4.62 4.65
CA GLU A 59 -23.26 3.93 4.02
C GLU A 59 -22.62 4.74 2.90
N ASP A 60 -23.44 5.37 2.04
CA ASP A 60 -23.00 6.23 0.94
C ASP A 60 -22.29 7.50 1.42
N GLU A 61 -22.76 8.11 2.52
CA GLU A 61 -22.10 9.26 3.16
C GLU A 61 -20.73 8.86 3.74
N ALA A 62 -20.67 7.73 4.45
CA ALA A 62 -19.43 7.21 5.01
C ALA A 62 -18.42 6.84 3.91
N ASP A 63 -18.89 6.24 2.82
CA ASP A 63 -18.07 5.86 1.68
C ASP A 63 -17.50 7.09 0.95
N SER A 64 -18.34 8.09 0.67
CA SER A 64 -17.90 9.34 0.02
C SER A 64 -16.94 10.15 0.89
N PHE A 65 -17.18 10.19 2.20
CA PHE A 65 -16.27 10.86 3.15
C PHE A 65 -14.92 10.13 3.26
N LYS A 66 -14.94 8.81 3.28
CA LYS A 66 -13.70 8.00 3.18
C LYS A 66 -12.92 8.34 1.92
N GLY A 67 -13.61 8.47 0.77
CA GLY A 67 -13.01 8.93 -0.48
C GLY A 67 -12.36 10.30 -0.37
N TYR A 68 -13.04 11.26 0.26
CA TYR A 68 -12.48 12.58 0.54
C TYR A 68 -11.17 12.49 1.36
N LEU A 69 -11.19 11.71 2.43
CA LEU A 69 -10.00 11.55 3.29
C LEU A 69 -8.81 10.92 2.54
N TYR A 70 -9.06 9.96 1.66
CA TYR A 70 -7.98 9.39 0.83
C TYR A 70 -7.35 10.44 -0.10
N VAL A 71 -8.17 11.26 -0.77
CA VAL A 71 -7.65 12.32 -1.67
C VAL A 71 -6.93 13.40 -0.87
N PHE A 72 -7.47 13.80 0.27
CA PHE A 72 -6.81 14.74 1.18
C PHE A 72 -5.45 14.23 1.65
N LEU A 73 -5.39 12.99 2.17
CA LEU A 73 -4.15 12.39 2.65
C LEU A 73 -3.12 12.22 1.52
N ALA A 74 -3.56 11.80 0.34
CA ALA A 74 -2.68 11.69 -0.82
C ALA A 74 -2.01 13.02 -1.15
N GLY A 75 -2.77 14.13 -1.16
CA GLY A 75 -2.22 15.47 -1.36
C GLY A 75 -1.25 15.91 -0.25
N GLU A 76 -1.53 15.55 1.00
CA GLU A 76 -0.64 15.87 2.11
C GLU A 76 0.64 15.02 2.10
N TYR A 77 0.58 13.78 1.61
CA TYR A 77 1.74 12.90 1.42
C TYR A 77 2.63 13.41 0.28
N GLU A 78 2.02 13.73 -0.87
CA GLU A 78 2.77 14.26 -2.03
C GLU A 78 3.54 15.54 -1.68
N LYS A 79 2.90 16.50 -1.03
CA LYS A 79 3.53 17.76 -0.57
C LYS A 79 4.76 17.53 0.32
N ARG A 80 4.83 16.40 1.02
CA ARG A 80 5.87 16.09 2.01
C ARG A 80 6.85 15.01 1.55
N GLY A 81 6.70 14.48 0.33
CA GLY A 81 7.49 13.35 -0.16
C GLY A 81 7.31 12.08 0.67
N ILE A 82 6.10 11.86 1.20
CA ILE A 82 5.74 10.62 1.91
C ILE A 82 5.22 9.61 0.92
N VAL A 83 5.85 8.45 0.86
CA VAL A 83 5.38 7.29 0.07
C VAL A 83 4.14 6.69 0.74
N MET A 84 3.07 6.49 -0.03
CA MET A 84 1.84 5.87 0.45
C MET A 84 1.90 4.36 0.28
N GLN A 85 1.83 3.59 1.36
CA GLN A 85 1.74 2.14 1.29
C GLN A 85 0.31 1.68 1.55
N MET A 86 -0.21 0.79 0.70
CA MET A 86 -1.55 0.22 0.81
C MET A 86 -1.48 -1.30 0.93
N HIS A 87 -2.04 -1.84 2.00
CA HIS A 87 -2.14 -3.27 2.26
C HIS A 87 -3.55 -3.76 1.98
N LEU A 88 -3.69 -4.70 1.03
CA LEU A 88 -4.96 -5.16 0.47
C LEU A 88 -5.25 -6.62 0.81
N ALA A 89 -6.53 -6.98 0.74
CA ALA A 89 -7.01 -8.35 0.80
C ALA A 89 -6.65 -9.08 2.10
N VAL A 90 -6.89 -8.43 3.24
CA VAL A 90 -6.77 -9.01 4.58
C VAL A 90 -8.14 -9.10 5.22
N THR A 91 -8.53 -10.30 5.68
CA THR A 91 -9.69 -10.48 6.56
C THR A 91 -9.18 -10.55 8.00
N ARG A 92 -9.45 -9.49 8.77
CA ARG A 92 -8.99 -9.35 10.14
C ARG A 92 -9.94 -10.03 11.11
N ASN A 93 -9.36 -10.61 12.19
CA ASN A 93 -10.11 -11.15 13.32
C ASN A 93 -11.18 -12.18 12.89
N SER A 94 -10.84 -13.09 11.99
CA SER A 94 -11.75 -14.03 11.32
C SER A 94 -12.42 -15.04 12.25
N ASN A 95 -11.84 -15.27 13.44
CA ASN A 95 -12.41 -16.13 14.46
C ASN A 95 -13.01 -15.29 15.60
N GLU A 96 -14.32 -15.06 15.56
CA GLU A 96 -15.02 -14.20 16.52
C GLU A 96 -14.89 -14.70 17.97
N LEU A 97 -14.96 -16.02 18.20
CA LEU A 97 -14.80 -16.62 19.52
C LEU A 97 -13.42 -16.30 20.10
N MET A 98 -12.36 -16.56 19.31
CA MET A 98 -11.00 -16.35 19.77
C MET A 98 -10.66 -14.85 19.88
N THR A 99 -11.22 -14.02 19.02
CA THR A 99 -11.11 -12.56 19.13
C THR A 99 -11.77 -12.05 20.41
N GLY A 100 -12.90 -12.65 20.83
CA GLY A 100 -13.55 -12.33 22.10
C GLY A 100 -12.72 -12.76 23.32
N LEU A 101 -12.00 -13.88 23.23
CA LEU A 101 -11.18 -14.42 24.32
C LEU A 101 -9.80 -13.75 24.42
N CYS A 102 -9.14 -13.49 23.30
CA CYS A 102 -7.75 -13.02 23.24
C CYS A 102 -7.60 -11.53 22.89
N GLY A 103 -8.69 -10.88 22.48
CA GLY A 103 -8.68 -9.52 21.97
C GLY A 103 -8.45 -9.46 20.44
N ARG A 104 -8.58 -8.25 19.89
CA ARG A 104 -8.30 -7.99 18.47
C ARG A 104 -6.80 -8.07 18.18
N ASP A 105 -6.48 -8.34 16.94
CA ASP A 105 -5.09 -8.39 16.41
C ASP A 105 -4.19 -9.42 17.14
N SER A 106 -4.79 -10.50 17.59
CA SER A 106 -4.13 -11.61 18.30
C SER A 106 -3.79 -12.82 17.40
N GLY A 107 -3.78 -12.63 16.07
CA GLY A 107 -3.27 -13.61 15.12
C GLY A 107 -4.34 -14.44 14.39
N PHE A 108 -5.61 -14.09 14.53
CA PHE A 108 -6.74 -14.78 13.87
C PHE A 108 -7.15 -14.08 12.57
N ASP A 109 -6.19 -13.83 11.71
CA ASP A 109 -6.38 -13.17 10.40
C ASP A 109 -6.26 -14.19 9.26
N CYS A 110 -6.87 -13.89 8.12
CA CYS A 110 -6.85 -14.72 6.92
C CYS A 110 -6.57 -13.89 5.68
N VAL A 111 -6.19 -14.57 4.59
CA VAL A 111 -6.23 -13.97 3.25
C VAL A 111 -7.67 -13.57 2.93
N GLY A 112 -7.86 -12.34 2.51
CA GLY A 112 -9.17 -11.79 2.18
C GLY A 112 -9.53 -11.98 0.71
N ASP A 113 -10.76 -11.60 0.38
CA ASP A 113 -11.28 -11.62 -0.98
C ASP A 113 -10.59 -10.62 -1.89
N VAL A 114 -10.86 -10.75 -3.19
CA VAL A 114 -10.43 -9.80 -4.22
C VAL A 114 -11.08 -8.45 -3.98
N ILE A 115 -10.27 -7.39 -3.94
CA ILE A 115 -10.76 -6.02 -3.80
C ILE A 115 -11.20 -5.48 -5.17
N ASP A 116 -12.29 -4.70 -5.18
CA ASP A 116 -12.78 -4.04 -6.39
C ASP A 116 -11.75 -3.03 -6.94
N THR A 117 -11.03 -3.47 -7.96
CA THR A 117 -10.00 -2.67 -8.64
C THR A 117 -10.58 -1.56 -9.51
N THR A 118 -11.87 -1.62 -9.88
CA THR A 118 -12.56 -0.52 -10.57
C THR A 118 -12.68 0.69 -9.64
N ARG A 119 -13.07 0.46 -8.38
CA ARG A 119 -13.10 1.50 -7.35
C ARG A 119 -11.71 2.02 -7.02
N MET A 120 -10.69 1.16 -6.98
CA MET A 120 -9.31 1.60 -6.80
C MET A 120 -8.86 2.52 -7.94
N THR A 121 -9.10 2.11 -9.18
CA THR A 121 -8.82 2.94 -10.37
C THR A 121 -9.57 4.27 -10.33
N PHE A 122 -10.84 4.25 -9.91
CA PHE A 122 -11.62 5.48 -9.71
C PHE A 122 -10.95 6.44 -8.72
N LEU A 123 -10.53 5.93 -7.56
CA LEU A 123 -9.86 6.75 -6.53
C LEU A 123 -8.52 7.32 -7.04
N PHE A 124 -7.69 6.50 -7.69
CA PHE A 124 -6.41 6.94 -8.25
C PHE A 124 -6.60 7.99 -9.35
N ASN A 125 -7.62 7.86 -10.18
CA ASN A 125 -7.98 8.90 -11.16
C ASN A 125 -8.43 10.20 -10.49
N LYS A 126 -9.13 10.13 -9.35
CA LYS A 126 -9.47 11.34 -8.57
C LYS A 126 -8.22 12.01 -8.01
N MET A 127 -7.29 11.26 -7.41
CA MET A 127 -6.01 11.76 -6.93
C MET A 127 -5.22 12.42 -8.06
N ASN A 128 -5.04 11.75 -9.20
CA ASN A 128 -4.35 12.31 -10.37
C ASN A 128 -4.98 13.61 -10.89
N LYS A 129 -6.30 13.67 -11.00
CA LYS A 129 -7.01 14.88 -11.47
C LYS A 129 -6.85 16.05 -10.53
N CYS A 130 -6.66 15.81 -9.24
CA CYS A 130 -6.38 16.83 -8.24
C CYS A 130 -4.90 17.20 -8.17
N GLY A 131 -4.02 16.52 -8.94
CA GLY A 131 -2.57 16.67 -8.83
C GLY A 131 -2.02 16.10 -7.52
N HIS A 132 -2.64 15.06 -6.97
CA HIS A 132 -2.34 14.48 -5.65
C HIS A 132 -2.09 12.98 -5.74
N MET A 133 -1.14 12.59 -6.58
CA MET A 133 -0.77 11.17 -6.71
C MET A 133 0.65 10.94 -6.19
N PRO A 134 0.81 10.67 -4.89
CA PRO A 134 2.13 10.39 -4.31
C PRO A 134 2.69 9.06 -4.84
N GLU A 135 4.00 8.86 -4.70
CA GLU A 135 4.58 7.53 -4.86
C GLU A 135 3.81 6.54 -3.97
N THR A 136 3.30 5.48 -4.58
CA THR A 136 2.40 4.54 -3.92
C THR A 136 2.88 3.12 -4.11
N ILE A 137 2.96 2.35 -3.02
CA ILE A 137 3.30 0.92 -3.07
C ILE A 137 2.06 0.12 -2.64
N ILE A 138 1.68 -0.86 -3.44
CA ILE A 138 0.55 -1.75 -3.16
C ILE A 138 1.09 -3.11 -2.76
N TYR A 139 0.58 -3.64 -1.65
CA TYR A 139 0.81 -5.01 -1.21
C TYR A 139 -0.53 -5.74 -1.16
N THR A 140 -0.59 -6.96 -1.66
CA THR A 140 -1.78 -7.80 -1.57
C THR A 140 -1.47 -9.14 -0.92
N LEU A 141 -2.36 -9.62 -0.06
CA LEU A 141 -2.32 -11.00 0.44
C LEU A 141 -2.96 -12.00 -0.51
N ASN A 142 -3.76 -11.52 -1.49
CA ASN A 142 -4.43 -12.41 -2.42
C ASN A 142 -3.67 -12.49 -3.76
N PRO A 143 -2.94 -13.59 -4.05
CA PRO A 143 -2.16 -13.72 -5.28
C PRO A 143 -2.99 -13.66 -6.56
N SER A 144 -4.30 -13.96 -6.51
CA SER A 144 -5.18 -13.86 -7.68
C SER A 144 -5.32 -12.43 -8.22
N MET A 145 -4.93 -11.43 -7.42
CA MET A 145 -4.95 -10.01 -7.83
C MET A 145 -3.69 -9.59 -8.63
N TYR A 146 -2.64 -10.39 -8.69
CA TYR A 146 -1.36 -9.93 -9.26
C TYR A 146 -1.50 -9.42 -10.70
N TYR A 147 -2.14 -10.13 -11.60
CA TYR A 147 -2.30 -9.66 -12.98
C TYR A 147 -3.03 -8.31 -13.07
N THR A 148 -4.11 -8.17 -12.32
CA THR A 148 -4.89 -6.92 -12.31
C THR A 148 -4.07 -5.77 -11.75
N LEU A 149 -3.35 -5.98 -10.64
CA LEU A 149 -2.52 -4.95 -10.01
C LEU A 149 -1.32 -4.59 -10.89
N ILE A 150 -0.63 -5.55 -11.48
CA ILE A 150 0.53 -5.29 -12.33
C ILE A 150 0.13 -4.52 -13.60
N THR A 151 -0.98 -4.87 -14.23
CA THR A 151 -1.46 -4.10 -15.39
C THR A 151 -1.90 -2.70 -15.00
N MET A 152 -2.42 -2.52 -13.79
CA MET A 152 -2.81 -1.21 -13.28
C MET A 152 -1.59 -0.33 -12.96
N ILE A 153 -0.52 -0.87 -12.38
CA ILE A 153 0.72 -0.10 -12.18
C ILE A 153 1.34 0.37 -13.51
N GLY A 154 1.12 -0.36 -14.59
CA GLY A 154 1.48 0.11 -15.94
C GLY A 154 0.69 1.32 -16.40
N ALA A 155 -0.52 1.54 -15.86
CA ALA A 155 -1.38 2.69 -16.19
C ALA A 155 -1.13 3.92 -15.28
N PHE A 156 -0.53 3.74 -14.10
CA PHE A 156 -0.26 4.80 -13.13
C PHE A 156 1.22 4.86 -12.80
N ARG A 157 1.91 5.90 -13.30
CA ARG A 157 3.37 6.02 -13.25
C ARG A 157 3.96 5.94 -11.84
N ASN A 158 3.25 6.47 -10.84
CA ASN A 158 3.70 6.56 -9.45
C ASN A 158 3.22 5.39 -8.59
N VAL A 159 2.78 4.29 -9.21
CA VAL A 159 2.28 3.12 -8.48
C VAL A 159 3.19 1.93 -8.71
N HIS A 160 3.56 1.28 -7.63
CA HIS A 160 4.47 0.13 -7.60
C HIS A 160 3.79 -1.06 -6.92
N LEU A 161 4.17 -2.27 -7.30
CA LEU A 161 3.81 -3.46 -6.56
C LEU A 161 4.97 -3.82 -5.62
N GLY A 162 4.65 -4.04 -4.36
CA GLY A 162 5.55 -4.66 -3.38
C GLY A 162 5.62 -6.18 -3.59
N VAL A 163 6.68 -6.79 -3.10
CA VAL A 163 6.81 -8.25 -3.14
C VAL A 163 5.79 -8.93 -2.22
N SER A 164 5.62 -10.22 -2.37
CA SER A 164 4.80 -11.06 -1.49
C SER A 164 5.04 -10.75 -0.01
N TRP A 165 3.97 -10.58 0.72
CA TRP A 165 3.97 -10.12 2.09
C TRP A 165 3.20 -11.10 2.99
N TRP A 166 3.57 -11.20 4.27
CA TRP A 166 2.95 -11.95 5.35
C TRP A 166 2.68 -13.42 4.99
N PHE A 167 1.41 -13.85 4.77
CA PHE A 167 1.07 -15.25 4.42
C PHE A 167 1.67 -15.70 3.08
N CYS A 168 2.00 -14.75 2.20
CA CYS A 168 2.63 -15.02 0.90
C CYS A 168 4.16 -14.86 0.94
N ASP A 169 4.74 -14.48 2.09
CA ASP A 169 6.17 -14.25 2.26
C ASP A 169 6.90 -15.59 2.48
N HIS A 170 6.96 -16.38 1.42
CA HIS A 170 7.68 -17.64 1.32
C HIS A 170 8.20 -17.84 -0.11
N LYS A 171 9.15 -18.77 -0.31
CA LYS A 171 9.85 -18.95 -1.60
C LYS A 171 8.90 -19.01 -2.81
N ARG A 172 7.80 -19.77 -2.71
CA ARG A 172 6.82 -19.91 -3.80
C ARG A 172 6.06 -18.59 -4.05
N GLY A 173 5.60 -17.92 -3.00
CA GLY A 173 4.87 -16.66 -3.14
C GLY A 173 5.75 -15.54 -3.71
N MET A 174 7.01 -15.44 -3.28
CA MET A 174 7.98 -14.52 -3.87
C MET A 174 8.22 -14.83 -5.33
N ARG A 175 8.45 -16.12 -5.66
CA ARG A 175 8.65 -16.58 -7.04
C ARG A 175 7.46 -16.22 -7.92
N GLU A 176 6.25 -16.46 -7.45
CA GLU A 176 5.03 -16.11 -8.19
C GLU A 176 4.95 -14.61 -8.50
N THR A 177 5.31 -13.75 -7.52
CA THR A 177 5.36 -12.31 -7.76
C THR A 177 6.39 -11.94 -8.82
N PHE A 178 7.59 -12.55 -8.77
CA PHE A 178 8.65 -12.30 -9.77
C PHE A 178 8.23 -12.77 -11.17
N ASP A 179 7.65 -13.96 -11.27
CA ASP A 179 7.16 -14.52 -12.53
C ASP A 179 6.16 -13.56 -13.19
N ARG A 180 5.13 -13.12 -12.43
CA ARG A 180 4.07 -12.23 -12.95
C ARG A 180 4.62 -10.85 -13.36
N LEU A 181 5.49 -10.27 -12.56
CA LEU A 181 6.11 -8.98 -12.88
C LEU A 181 7.02 -9.08 -14.12
N SER A 182 7.74 -10.21 -14.30
CA SER A 182 8.57 -10.44 -15.47
C SER A 182 7.74 -10.66 -16.72
N GLU A 183 6.68 -11.48 -16.65
CA GLU A 183 5.77 -11.74 -17.76
C GLU A 183 5.15 -10.47 -18.33
N LEU A 184 4.86 -9.48 -17.47
CA LEU A 184 4.25 -8.20 -17.85
C LEU A 184 5.27 -7.07 -18.02
N GLY A 185 6.58 -7.36 -17.92
CA GLY A 185 7.65 -6.39 -18.16
C GLY A 185 7.89 -5.36 -17.07
N HIS A 186 7.39 -5.59 -15.84
CA HIS A 186 7.46 -4.62 -14.75
C HIS A 186 8.41 -4.99 -13.60
N ILE A 187 9.18 -6.06 -13.70
CA ILE A 187 10.04 -6.52 -12.61
C ILE A 187 11.01 -5.44 -12.12
N CYS A 188 11.59 -4.67 -13.03
CA CYS A 188 12.56 -3.63 -12.68
C CYS A 188 11.98 -2.44 -11.89
N SER A 189 10.65 -2.30 -11.84
CA SER A 189 9.97 -1.24 -11.08
C SER A 189 9.53 -1.68 -9.68
N MET A 190 9.67 -2.96 -9.33
CA MET A 190 9.28 -3.47 -8.02
C MET A 190 10.14 -2.85 -6.93
N VAL A 191 9.50 -2.42 -5.86
CA VAL A 191 10.20 -2.06 -4.62
C VAL A 191 10.43 -3.34 -3.82
N GLY A 192 11.61 -3.49 -3.26
CA GLY A 192 12.04 -4.70 -2.59
C GLY A 192 11.13 -5.17 -1.45
N MET A 193 11.64 -6.10 -0.65
CA MET A 193 10.88 -6.74 0.42
C MET A 193 10.71 -5.83 1.63
N LEU A 194 9.53 -5.91 2.25
CA LEU A 194 9.31 -5.54 3.64
C LEU A 194 8.99 -6.79 4.47
N THR A 195 9.36 -6.82 5.74
CA THR A 195 9.03 -7.96 6.62
C THR A 195 7.71 -7.79 7.35
N ASP A 196 7.29 -6.58 7.59
CA ASP A 196 6.15 -6.21 8.45
C ASP A 196 6.15 -6.98 9.79
N SER A 197 7.33 -7.17 10.36
CA SER A 197 7.51 -7.99 11.55
C SER A 197 7.88 -7.14 12.77
N ARG A 198 7.39 -7.56 13.91
CA ARG A 198 7.72 -6.98 15.22
C ARG A 198 8.97 -7.60 15.88
N SER A 199 9.69 -8.47 15.16
CA SER A 199 10.87 -9.17 15.66
C SER A 199 12.15 -8.76 14.92
N PHE A 200 13.21 -8.43 15.65
CA PHE A 200 14.55 -8.20 15.07
C PHE A 200 15.09 -9.42 14.31
N LEU A 201 14.70 -10.63 14.70
CA LEU A 201 15.08 -11.86 13.98
C LEU A 201 14.55 -11.89 12.54
N SER A 202 13.52 -11.12 12.25
CA SER A 202 12.95 -11.03 10.90
C SER A 202 13.84 -10.31 9.90
N TYR A 203 14.88 -9.60 10.32
CA TYR A 203 15.84 -8.99 9.39
C TYR A 203 16.57 -10.03 8.54
N THR A 204 16.72 -11.26 9.00
CA THR A 204 17.27 -12.38 8.21
C THR A 204 16.41 -12.72 6.98
N ARG A 205 15.12 -12.34 6.97
CA ARG A 205 14.24 -12.55 5.82
C ARG A 205 14.64 -11.72 4.60
N HIS A 206 15.30 -10.58 4.79
CA HIS A 206 15.86 -9.83 3.66
C HIS A 206 16.97 -10.60 2.95
N ASP A 207 17.74 -11.40 3.68
CA ASP A 207 18.73 -12.29 3.08
C ASP A 207 18.07 -13.45 2.31
N TYR A 208 17.06 -14.05 2.92
CA TYR A 208 16.23 -15.07 2.28
C TYR A 208 15.57 -14.55 0.99
N TYR A 209 15.03 -13.33 1.02
CA TYR A 209 14.47 -12.69 -0.16
C TYR A 209 15.53 -12.51 -1.26
N ARG A 210 16.72 -12.02 -0.92
CA ARG A 210 17.81 -11.85 -1.89
C ARG A 210 18.21 -13.17 -2.54
N GLN A 211 18.29 -14.24 -1.75
CA GLN A 211 18.56 -15.58 -2.29
C GLN A 211 17.46 -16.03 -3.27
N CYS A 212 16.19 -15.90 -2.90
CA CYS A 212 15.06 -16.24 -3.78
C CYS A 212 15.07 -15.43 -5.08
N LEU A 213 15.40 -14.14 -5.00
CA LEU A 213 15.51 -13.27 -6.17
C LEU A 213 16.71 -13.66 -7.06
N CYS A 214 17.87 -13.91 -6.49
CA CYS A 214 19.06 -14.33 -7.25
C CYS A 214 18.84 -15.67 -7.94
N ASP A 215 18.23 -16.65 -7.26
CA ASP A 215 17.84 -17.93 -7.85
C ASP A 215 16.91 -17.69 -9.05
N PHE A 216 15.89 -16.83 -8.87
CA PHE A 216 14.95 -16.49 -9.94
C PHE A 216 15.66 -15.86 -11.15
N LEU A 217 16.50 -14.88 -10.93
CA LEU A 217 17.22 -14.18 -11.99
C LEU A 217 18.20 -15.12 -12.71
N ALA A 218 18.88 -16.01 -11.99
CA ALA A 218 19.77 -17.01 -12.59
C ALA A 218 19.01 -18.00 -13.47
N ASP A 219 17.83 -18.48 -13.02
CA ASP A 219 17.00 -19.41 -13.80
C ASP A 219 16.42 -18.77 -15.08
N ASN A 220 16.26 -17.44 -15.10
CA ASN A 220 15.62 -16.70 -16.20
C ASN A 220 16.60 -15.86 -17.04
N SER A 221 17.90 -15.96 -16.79
CA SER A 221 18.95 -15.28 -17.55
C SER A 221 19.69 -16.22 -18.49
N SER A 222 20.34 -15.66 -19.50
CA SER A 222 21.22 -16.36 -20.44
C SER A 222 22.60 -15.73 -20.41
N GLU A 223 23.61 -16.44 -20.98
CA GLU A 223 24.97 -15.89 -21.14
C GLU A 223 25.00 -14.57 -21.95
N ARG A 224 23.96 -14.33 -22.76
CA ARG A 224 23.83 -13.09 -23.56
C ARG A 224 23.43 -11.86 -22.75
N ASP A 225 22.89 -12.07 -21.55
CA ASP A 225 22.39 -10.97 -20.70
C ASP A 225 23.55 -10.27 -19.95
N GLY A 226 24.74 -10.85 -19.93
CA GLY A 226 25.92 -10.28 -19.27
C GLY A 226 25.64 -9.92 -17.80
N ASP A 227 25.97 -8.72 -17.39
CA ASP A 227 25.75 -8.21 -16.02
C ASP A 227 24.31 -7.76 -15.72
N ALA A 228 23.39 -7.83 -16.69
CA ALA A 228 22.02 -7.33 -16.52
C ALA A 228 21.28 -7.96 -15.33
N PRO A 229 21.34 -9.28 -15.06
CA PRO A 229 20.71 -9.88 -13.88
C PRO A 229 21.23 -9.31 -12.56
N THR A 230 22.54 -9.04 -12.47
CA THR A 230 23.18 -8.45 -11.29
C THR A 230 22.70 -7.00 -11.07
N GLU A 231 22.58 -6.20 -12.13
CA GLU A 231 22.07 -4.84 -12.03
C GLU A 231 20.60 -4.81 -11.65
N VAL A 232 19.79 -5.75 -12.16
CA VAL A 232 18.40 -5.92 -11.73
C VAL A 232 18.33 -6.28 -10.24
N ALA A 233 19.14 -7.24 -9.78
CA ALA A 233 19.19 -7.62 -8.37
C ALA A 233 19.52 -6.41 -7.47
N LYS A 234 20.52 -5.58 -7.82
CA LYS A 234 20.88 -4.37 -7.08
C LYS A 234 19.72 -3.37 -7.01
N LYS A 235 19.02 -3.14 -8.11
CA LYS A 235 17.84 -2.27 -8.14
C LYS A 235 16.77 -2.76 -7.19
N LEU A 236 16.38 -4.02 -7.29
CA LEU A 236 15.30 -4.63 -6.51
C LEU A 236 15.64 -4.80 -5.02
N CYS A 237 16.92 -5.02 -4.70
CA CYS A 237 17.36 -5.19 -3.32
C CYS A 237 17.67 -3.87 -2.60
N TYR A 238 17.89 -2.78 -3.34
CA TYR A 238 18.38 -1.55 -2.71
C TYR A 238 17.95 -0.26 -3.43
N TYR A 239 18.32 -0.08 -4.70
CA TYR A 239 18.24 1.23 -5.34
C TYR A 239 16.80 1.72 -5.54
N ASN A 240 15.84 0.85 -5.81
CA ASN A 240 14.44 1.27 -5.97
C ASN A 240 13.87 1.81 -4.66
N ALA A 241 14.13 1.13 -3.53
CA ALA A 241 13.71 1.62 -2.22
C ALA A 241 14.46 2.90 -1.81
N LYS A 242 15.78 2.95 -2.08
CA LYS A 242 16.60 4.13 -1.80
C LYS A 242 16.07 5.37 -2.53
N LYS A 243 15.77 5.24 -3.82
CA LYS A 243 15.21 6.33 -4.61
C LYS A 243 13.95 6.94 -4.02
N LEU A 244 13.06 6.12 -3.46
CA LEU A 244 11.83 6.59 -2.80
C LEU A 244 12.07 7.34 -1.48
N THR A 245 13.28 7.28 -0.92
CA THR A 245 13.59 7.87 0.39
C THR A 245 14.51 9.09 0.30
N GLU A 246 15.19 9.30 -0.82
CA GLU A 246 16.21 10.35 -0.99
C GLU A 246 15.73 11.55 -1.80
N GLU A 247 14.63 11.43 -2.53
CA GLU A 247 13.96 12.53 -3.25
C GLU A 247 12.84 13.12 -2.39
#